data_ee8917e2c72f98e1aaaa5ada8ed9dbf8
#
_entry.id   ee8917e2c72f98e1aaaa5ada8ed9dbf8
#
_cell.length_a   1.000
_cell.length_b   1.000
_cell.length_c   1.000
_cell.angle_alpha   90.00
_cell.angle_beta   90.00
_cell.angle_gamma   90.00
#
_symmetry.space_group_name_H-M   'P 1'
#
loop_
_entity.id
_entity.type
_entity.pdbx_description
1 polymer ?
#
loop_
_entity_poly.entity_id
_entity_poly.type
_entity_poly.pdbx_seq_one_letter_code
_entity_poly.pdbx_strand_id
1 'polypeptide(L)'
;GSETFPMADPFLVLATQNPIEQEGTYSLPEAQVDRFMLKLVVKYPSPKEERQILDRMARTSMASNIRPVLKPEDIANARSIVDNIFIDERIKDYIVNLVVATRDPGSVKIPVKDLIQYGASPRATIALTIASRAKAFLDGRGYVTPQDVKDVALDVLRHRIGLSYEAEALEKTSDDIVKMLLEHVPVP
;
A
#
# COMPACT_ATOMS: atom_id res chain seq x y z
N GLY A 1 -7.82 -26.23 -16.63
CA GLY A 1 -8.92 -26.16 -17.55
C GLY A 1 -8.48 -25.62 -18.90
N SER A 2 -9.15 -26.00 -19.97
CA SER A 2 -8.84 -25.58 -21.36
C SER A 2 -9.58 -24.32 -21.80
N GLU A 3 -10.42 -23.75 -20.94
CA GLU A 3 -11.20 -22.57 -21.26
C GLU A 3 -10.68 -21.32 -20.55
N THR A 4 -10.61 -20.21 -21.29
CA THR A 4 -10.28 -18.88 -20.77
C THR A 4 -11.55 -18.05 -20.72
N PHE A 5 -11.89 -17.55 -19.53
CA PHE A 5 -13.05 -16.67 -19.33
C PHE A 5 -12.58 -15.22 -19.27
N PRO A 6 -13.13 -14.31 -20.10
CA PRO A 6 -12.85 -12.89 -19.98
C PRO A 6 -13.43 -12.35 -18.67
N MET A 7 -12.63 -11.58 -17.94
CA MET A 7 -13.08 -10.88 -16.74
C MET A 7 -13.64 -9.51 -17.09
N ALA A 8 -14.61 -9.05 -16.30
CA ALA A 8 -15.12 -7.68 -16.47
C ALA A 8 -14.03 -6.64 -16.15
N ASP A 9 -14.02 -5.52 -16.86
CA ASP A 9 -13.14 -4.36 -16.55
C ASP A 9 -14.03 -3.25 -15.97
N PRO A 10 -13.70 -2.69 -14.82
CA PRO A 10 -12.53 -2.94 -13.97
C PRO A 10 -12.64 -4.23 -13.13
N PHE A 11 -11.51 -4.94 -12.98
CA PHE A 11 -11.39 -6.10 -12.10
C PHE A 11 -10.47 -5.78 -10.92
N LEU A 12 -10.92 -6.09 -9.70
CA LEU A 12 -10.18 -5.83 -8.47
C LEU A 12 -10.14 -7.07 -7.59
N VAL A 13 -8.95 -7.40 -7.08
CA VAL A 13 -8.75 -8.46 -6.10
C VAL A 13 -8.53 -7.84 -4.73
N LEU A 14 -9.41 -8.18 -3.78
CA LEU A 14 -9.27 -7.86 -2.37
C LEU A 14 -9.09 -9.16 -1.60
N ALA A 15 -8.09 -9.20 -0.73
CA ALA A 15 -7.83 -10.32 0.18
C ALA A 15 -7.69 -9.78 1.60
N THR A 16 -8.16 -10.53 2.59
CA THR A 16 -8.00 -10.21 4.01
C THR A 16 -7.08 -11.22 4.67
N GLN A 17 -6.27 -10.76 5.60
CA GLN A 17 -5.47 -11.58 6.50
C GLN A 17 -5.88 -11.25 7.94
N ASN A 18 -6.21 -12.27 8.73
CA ASN A 18 -6.41 -12.10 10.17
C ASN A 18 -5.14 -12.55 10.89
N PRO A 19 -4.36 -11.65 11.52
CA PRO A 19 -3.12 -12.03 12.20
C PRO A 19 -3.34 -12.92 13.43
N ILE A 20 -4.58 -12.94 13.98
CA ILE A 20 -4.91 -13.73 15.18
C ILE A 20 -5.17 -15.20 14.82
N GLU A 21 -5.62 -15.50 13.60
CA GLU A 21 -5.98 -16.84 13.15
C GLU A 21 -4.85 -17.57 12.40
N GLN A 22 -3.59 -17.18 12.61
CA GLN A 22 -2.45 -17.79 11.90
C GLN A 22 -2.03 -19.18 12.43
N GLU A 23 -2.60 -19.69 13.49
CA GLU A 23 -2.40 -21.07 13.91
C GLU A 23 -3.03 -22.01 12.88
N GLY A 24 -2.18 -22.66 12.07
CA GLY A 24 -2.58 -23.67 11.08
C GLY A 24 -2.77 -23.17 9.64
N THR A 25 -2.53 -21.90 9.34
CA THR A 25 -2.56 -21.38 7.96
C THR A 25 -1.14 -21.08 7.45
N TYR A 26 -0.85 -21.50 6.21
CA TYR A 26 0.40 -21.09 5.54
C TYR A 26 0.30 -19.64 5.10
N SER A 27 1.29 -18.82 5.47
CA SER A 27 1.43 -17.48 4.93
C SER A 27 1.62 -17.55 3.40
N LEU A 28 1.02 -16.61 2.67
CA LEU A 28 1.26 -16.51 1.23
C LEU A 28 2.77 -16.31 0.99
N PRO A 29 3.35 -17.00 -0.01
CA PRO A 29 4.73 -16.75 -0.41
C PRO A 29 4.94 -15.28 -0.77
N GLU A 30 6.12 -14.74 -0.45
CA GLU A 30 6.48 -13.33 -0.68
C GLU A 30 6.22 -12.87 -2.12
N ALA A 31 6.54 -13.72 -3.11
CA ALA A 31 6.30 -13.44 -4.52
C ALA A 31 4.81 -13.27 -4.87
N GLN A 32 3.91 -13.85 -4.09
CA GLN A 32 2.47 -13.67 -4.27
C GLN A 32 1.98 -12.40 -3.57
N VAL A 33 2.50 -12.11 -2.38
CA VAL A 33 2.18 -10.90 -1.63
C VAL A 33 2.67 -9.64 -2.37
N ASP A 34 3.86 -9.68 -2.99
CA ASP A 34 4.41 -8.57 -3.80
C ASP A 34 3.53 -8.16 -5.00
N ARG A 35 2.63 -9.04 -5.45
CA ARG A 35 1.68 -8.73 -6.53
C ARG A 35 0.53 -7.83 -6.10
N PHE A 36 0.20 -7.77 -4.81
CA PHE A 36 -0.80 -6.83 -4.31
C PHE A 36 -0.26 -5.41 -4.32
N MET A 37 -1.04 -4.47 -4.82
CA MET A 37 -0.61 -3.08 -4.93
C MET A 37 -0.40 -2.45 -3.56
N LEU A 38 -1.32 -2.66 -2.64
CA LEU A 38 -1.36 -2.07 -1.30
C LEU A 38 -1.62 -3.14 -0.23
N LYS A 39 -1.04 -2.95 0.95
CA LYS A 39 -1.40 -3.66 2.17
C LYS A 39 -1.88 -2.64 3.20
N LEU A 40 -3.18 -2.59 3.42
CA LEU A 40 -3.82 -1.71 4.39
C LEU A 40 -3.86 -2.37 5.77
N VAL A 41 -3.56 -1.60 6.80
CA VAL A 41 -3.68 -2.05 8.20
C VAL A 41 -4.96 -1.47 8.78
N VAL A 42 -5.92 -2.35 9.04
CA VAL A 42 -7.18 -1.98 9.71
C VAL A 42 -7.01 -2.18 11.21
N LYS A 43 -7.10 -1.10 11.97
CA LYS A 43 -7.04 -1.11 13.43
C LYS A 43 -8.43 -1.26 14.03
N TYR A 44 -8.49 -1.59 15.32
CA TYR A 44 -9.75 -1.52 16.08
C TYR A 44 -10.30 -0.10 16.03
N PRO A 45 -11.65 0.05 15.98
CA PRO A 45 -12.28 1.34 16.04
C PRO A 45 -12.00 2.02 17.39
N SER A 46 -12.03 3.34 17.40
CA SER A 46 -12.00 4.11 18.65
C SER A 46 -13.27 3.89 19.46
N PRO A 47 -13.29 4.13 20.78
CA PRO A 47 -14.50 3.97 21.59
C PRO A 47 -15.71 4.75 21.05
N LYS A 48 -15.48 5.91 20.43
CA LYS A 48 -16.54 6.71 19.81
C LYS A 48 -17.11 6.04 18.55
N GLU A 49 -16.26 5.47 17.72
CA GLU A 49 -16.67 4.73 16.52
C GLU A 49 -17.35 3.41 16.90
N GLU A 50 -16.84 2.72 17.91
CA GLU A 50 -17.44 1.49 18.43
C GLU A 50 -18.86 1.76 18.97
N ARG A 51 -19.07 2.87 19.65
CA ARG A 51 -20.41 3.31 20.06
C ARG A 51 -21.33 3.54 18.86
N GLN A 52 -20.82 4.15 17.78
CA GLN A 52 -21.60 4.34 16.55
C GLN A 52 -21.95 3.01 15.87
N ILE A 53 -21.00 2.06 15.88
CA ILE A 53 -21.23 0.71 15.37
C ILE A 53 -22.35 0.03 16.17
N LEU A 54 -22.28 0.09 17.51
CA LEU A 54 -23.30 -0.46 18.39
C LEU A 54 -24.69 0.13 18.06
N ASP A 55 -24.80 1.46 17.97
CA ASP A 55 -26.06 2.14 17.70
C ASP A 55 -26.66 1.75 16.33
N ARG A 56 -25.82 1.44 15.34
CA ARG A 56 -26.25 1.04 13.98
C ARG A 56 -26.54 -0.44 13.86
N MET A 57 -25.72 -1.30 14.48
CA MET A 57 -25.66 -2.73 14.19
C MET A 57 -26.31 -3.61 15.25
N ALA A 58 -26.52 -3.11 16.49
CA ALA A 58 -27.12 -3.89 17.57
C ALA A 58 -28.64 -3.99 17.41
N ARG A 59 -29.09 -4.57 16.31
CA ARG A 59 -30.50 -4.81 15.97
C ARG A 59 -30.65 -6.22 15.42
N THR A 60 -31.79 -6.85 15.73
CA THR A 60 -32.11 -8.21 15.25
C THR A 60 -32.46 -8.28 13.75
N SER A 61 -32.82 -7.13 13.14
CA SER A 61 -33.06 -7.00 11.71
C SER A 61 -32.17 -5.91 11.15
N MET A 62 -31.24 -6.27 10.28
CA MET A 62 -30.38 -5.30 9.58
C MET A 62 -30.99 -4.97 8.23
N ALA A 63 -31.42 -3.73 8.05
CA ALA A 63 -31.70 -3.17 6.74
C ALA A 63 -30.42 -2.48 6.23
N SER A 64 -29.65 -3.18 5.41
CA SER A 64 -28.50 -2.58 4.72
C SER A 64 -29.02 -1.81 3.51
N ASN A 65 -29.22 -0.52 3.63
CA ASN A 65 -29.55 0.38 2.51
C ASN A 65 -28.26 0.86 1.82
N ILE A 66 -27.50 -0.05 1.23
CA ILE A 66 -26.34 0.29 0.38
C ILE A 66 -26.87 0.67 -0.99
N ARG A 67 -26.52 1.87 -1.44
CA ARG A 67 -26.81 2.34 -2.81
C ARG A 67 -25.50 2.47 -3.59
N PRO A 68 -25.48 2.08 -4.88
CA PRO A 68 -24.33 2.32 -5.74
C PRO A 68 -24.10 3.84 -5.88
N VAL A 69 -22.86 4.28 -5.74
CA VAL A 69 -22.46 5.70 -5.83
C VAL A 69 -21.76 5.97 -7.17
N LEU A 70 -21.10 4.95 -7.74
CA LEU A 70 -20.35 5.01 -8.99
C LEU A 70 -20.74 3.82 -9.88
N LYS A 71 -20.55 4.02 -11.19
CA LYS A 71 -20.65 2.96 -12.18
C LYS A 71 -19.26 2.48 -12.59
N PRO A 72 -19.12 1.28 -13.18
CA PRO A 72 -17.83 0.80 -13.69
C PRO A 72 -17.16 1.78 -14.67
N GLU A 73 -17.97 2.46 -15.51
CA GLU A 73 -17.51 3.44 -16.49
C GLU A 73 -16.84 4.65 -15.79
N ASP A 74 -17.33 5.07 -14.62
CA ASP A 74 -16.75 6.17 -13.85
C ASP A 74 -15.34 5.80 -13.37
N ILE A 75 -15.13 4.53 -12.99
CA ILE A 75 -13.81 4.02 -12.61
C ILE A 75 -12.86 3.96 -13.80
N ALA A 76 -13.33 3.51 -14.96
CA ALA A 76 -12.54 3.49 -16.20
C ALA A 76 -12.11 4.92 -16.60
N ASN A 77 -13.02 5.88 -16.53
CA ASN A 77 -12.72 7.30 -16.78
C ASN A 77 -11.71 7.85 -15.78
N ALA A 78 -11.88 7.56 -14.48
CA ALA A 78 -10.93 7.98 -13.44
C ALA A 78 -9.52 7.42 -13.70
N ARG A 79 -9.38 6.15 -14.11
CA ARG A 79 -8.08 5.55 -14.48
C ARG A 79 -7.39 6.33 -15.59
N SER A 80 -8.15 6.68 -16.65
CA SER A 80 -7.60 7.48 -17.75
C SER A 80 -7.11 8.86 -17.30
N ILE A 81 -7.80 9.49 -16.34
CA ILE A 81 -7.36 10.77 -15.78
C ILE A 81 -6.10 10.58 -14.93
N VAL A 82 -6.05 9.55 -14.08
CA VAL A 82 -4.89 9.22 -13.23
C VAL A 82 -3.64 8.96 -14.08
N ASP A 83 -3.76 8.28 -15.22
CA ASP A 83 -2.64 8.03 -16.12
C ASP A 83 -2.05 9.32 -16.70
N ASN A 84 -2.85 10.38 -16.83
CA ASN A 84 -2.45 11.69 -17.33
C ASN A 84 -2.00 12.68 -16.24
N ILE A 85 -2.06 12.32 -14.96
CA ILE A 85 -1.52 13.14 -13.86
C ILE A 85 0.00 13.29 -14.07
N PHE A 86 0.45 14.54 -14.11
CA PHE A 86 1.86 14.87 -14.32
C PHE A 86 2.72 14.41 -13.12
N ILE A 87 3.88 13.85 -13.42
CA ILE A 87 4.92 13.52 -12.44
C ILE A 87 6.27 14.00 -12.96
N ASP A 88 6.91 14.89 -12.20
CA ASP A 88 8.24 15.42 -12.50
C ASP A 88 9.31 14.32 -12.44
N GLU A 89 10.34 14.41 -13.29
CA GLU A 89 11.43 13.43 -13.32
C GLU A 89 12.13 13.30 -11.95
N ARG A 90 12.30 14.40 -11.23
CA ARG A 90 12.90 14.39 -9.87
C ARG A 90 12.06 13.57 -8.87
N ILE A 91 10.74 13.56 -9.02
CA ILE A 91 9.86 12.72 -8.18
C ILE A 91 9.98 11.26 -8.59
N LYS A 92 10.13 10.97 -9.88
CA LYS A 92 10.40 9.60 -10.34
C LYS A 92 11.74 9.09 -9.77
N ASP A 93 12.77 9.93 -9.82
CA ASP A 93 14.07 9.61 -9.22
C ASP A 93 13.96 9.40 -7.70
N TYR A 94 13.19 10.21 -7.00
CA TYR A 94 12.91 10.04 -5.57
C TYR A 94 12.24 8.69 -5.28
N ILE A 95 11.22 8.30 -6.06
CA ILE A 95 10.55 7.00 -5.93
C ILE A 95 11.55 5.85 -6.17
N VAL A 96 12.37 5.95 -7.22
CA VAL A 96 13.40 4.94 -7.52
C VAL A 96 14.40 4.84 -6.38
N ASN A 97 14.93 5.97 -5.90
CA ASN A 97 15.89 6.02 -4.80
C ASN A 97 15.30 5.43 -3.50
N LEU A 98 14.04 5.71 -3.21
CA LEU A 98 13.34 5.13 -2.05
C LEU A 98 13.28 3.59 -2.15
N VAL A 99 12.93 3.05 -3.30
CA VAL A 99 12.87 1.60 -3.52
C VAL A 99 14.26 0.97 -3.53
N VAL A 100 15.25 1.61 -4.17
CA VAL A 100 16.66 1.15 -4.17
C VAL A 100 17.22 1.12 -2.75
N ALA A 101 16.93 2.12 -1.92
CA ALA A 101 17.35 2.18 -0.53
C ALA A 101 16.84 1.00 0.32
N THR A 102 15.74 0.35 -0.06
CA THR A 102 15.29 -0.89 0.60
C THR A 102 16.20 -2.08 0.31
N ARG A 103 16.92 -2.07 -0.83
CA ARG A 103 17.80 -3.14 -1.29
C ARG A 103 19.28 -2.87 -0.99
N ASP A 104 19.66 -1.61 -1.01
CA ASP A 104 21.02 -1.14 -0.71
C ASP A 104 20.96 0.08 0.23
N PRO A 105 20.62 -0.15 1.53
CA PRO A 105 20.55 0.93 2.51
C PRO A 105 21.90 1.61 2.76
N GLY A 106 23.00 0.94 2.42
CA GLY A 106 24.35 1.49 2.52
C GLY A 106 24.60 2.65 1.55
N SER A 107 23.94 2.67 0.40
CA SER A 107 24.07 3.74 -0.61
C SER A 107 23.56 5.10 -0.10
N VAL A 108 22.67 5.12 0.89
CA VAL A 108 22.01 6.33 1.42
C VAL A 108 22.42 6.61 2.88
N LYS A 109 23.40 5.89 3.41
CA LYS A 109 23.87 6.01 4.82
C LYS A 109 22.75 5.92 5.86
N ILE A 110 21.76 5.08 5.61
CA ILE A 110 20.65 4.86 6.52
C ILE A 110 21.03 3.78 7.54
N PRO A 111 20.73 3.95 8.84
CA PRO A 111 21.06 2.97 9.88
C PRO A 111 20.07 1.78 9.88
N VAL A 112 19.75 1.23 8.70
CA VAL A 112 18.84 0.09 8.55
C VAL A 112 19.47 -1.08 7.80
N LYS A 113 20.78 -0.99 7.50
CA LYS A 113 21.49 -1.97 6.67
C LYS A 113 21.31 -3.40 7.18
N ASP A 114 21.43 -3.58 8.48
CA ASP A 114 21.39 -4.90 9.12
C ASP A 114 19.95 -5.30 9.53
N LEU A 115 18.97 -4.40 9.32
CA LEU A 115 17.56 -4.60 9.68
C LEU A 115 16.70 -5.15 8.52
N ILE A 116 17.22 -5.13 7.29
CA ILE A 116 16.50 -5.58 6.09
C ILE A 116 17.12 -6.89 5.61
N GLN A 117 16.33 -7.95 5.57
CA GLN A 117 16.73 -9.23 4.98
C GLN A 117 16.63 -9.20 3.45
N TYR A 118 15.53 -8.66 2.92
CA TYR A 118 15.33 -8.41 1.49
C TYR A 118 14.49 -7.15 1.28
N GLY A 119 14.82 -6.43 0.20
CA GLY A 119 14.14 -5.19 -0.16
C GLY A 119 13.08 -5.37 -1.24
N ALA A 120 12.36 -4.29 -1.51
CA ALA A 120 11.24 -4.26 -2.44
C ALA A 120 11.68 -4.45 -3.91
N SER A 121 10.87 -5.16 -4.69
CA SER A 121 11.07 -5.37 -6.13
C SER A 121 10.74 -4.11 -6.95
N PRO A 122 11.07 -4.07 -8.26
CA PRO A 122 10.65 -2.97 -9.16
C PRO A 122 9.12 -2.77 -9.23
N ARG A 123 8.31 -3.77 -8.81
CA ARG A 123 6.86 -3.58 -8.67
C ARG A 123 6.50 -2.50 -7.67
N ALA A 124 7.33 -2.31 -6.64
CA ALA A 124 7.13 -1.23 -5.69
C ALA A 124 7.26 0.16 -6.34
N THR A 125 8.22 0.35 -7.25
CA THR A 125 8.39 1.60 -8.01
C THR A 125 7.14 1.91 -8.82
N ILE A 126 6.61 0.90 -9.52
CA ILE A 126 5.37 1.03 -10.31
C ILE A 126 4.18 1.33 -9.39
N ALA A 127 4.02 0.58 -8.30
CA ALA A 127 2.93 0.75 -7.35
C ALA A 127 2.96 2.14 -6.69
N LEU A 128 4.13 2.63 -6.24
CA LEU A 128 4.31 3.97 -5.69
C LEU A 128 3.92 5.05 -6.71
N THR A 129 4.34 4.91 -7.97
CA THR A 129 4.02 5.88 -9.02
C THR A 129 2.52 5.96 -9.26
N ILE A 130 1.85 4.81 -9.42
CA ILE A 130 0.40 4.76 -9.68
C ILE A 130 -0.38 5.26 -8.45
N ALA A 131 -0.02 4.80 -7.24
CA ALA A 131 -0.70 5.21 -6.02
C ALA A 131 -0.54 6.70 -5.73
N SER A 132 0.64 7.28 -5.99
CA SER A 132 0.88 8.73 -5.83
C SER A 132 0.07 9.57 -6.82
N ARG A 133 -0.07 9.11 -8.07
CA ARG A 133 -0.96 9.75 -9.05
C ARG A 133 -2.41 9.68 -8.61
N ALA A 134 -2.87 8.50 -8.15
CA ALA A 134 -4.21 8.33 -7.63
C ALA A 134 -4.47 9.22 -6.41
N LYS A 135 -3.50 9.37 -5.52
CA LYS A 135 -3.57 10.28 -4.36
C LYS A 135 -3.73 11.73 -4.82
N ALA A 136 -2.90 12.20 -5.76
CA ALA A 136 -3.01 13.55 -6.33
C ALA A 136 -4.37 13.79 -6.98
N PHE A 137 -4.90 12.79 -7.72
CA PHE A 137 -6.23 12.84 -8.32
C PHE A 137 -7.33 13.01 -7.26
N LEU A 138 -7.29 12.21 -6.19
CA LEU A 138 -8.27 12.28 -5.11
C LEU A 138 -8.23 13.63 -4.36
N ASP A 139 -7.06 14.26 -4.33
CA ASP A 139 -6.88 15.62 -3.77
C ASP A 139 -7.21 16.74 -4.78
N GLY A 140 -7.72 16.39 -5.97
CA GLY A 140 -8.11 17.34 -7.00
C GLY A 140 -6.94 18.03 -7.70
N ARG A 141 -5.74 17.44 -7.70
CA ARG A 141 -4.53 18.01 -8.31
C ARG A 141 -4.16 17.26 -9.60
N GLY A 142 -3.65 17.99 -10.58
CA GLY A 142 -3.16 17.45 -11.85
C GLY A 142 -1.67 17.07 -11.84
N TYR A 143 -1.01 17.10 -10.69
CA TYR A 143 0.42 16.77 -10.53
C TYR A 143 0.72 16.11 -9.20
N VAL A 144 1.76 15.27 -9.18
CA VAL A 144 2.24 14.57 -7.99
C VAL A 144 3.25 15.44 -7.23
N THR A 145 3.17 15.41 -5.90
CA THR A 145 4.13 16.02 -4.99
C THR A 145 4.92 14.94 -4.24
N PRO A 146 6.09 15.25 -3.64
CA PRO A 146 6.79 14.31 -2.77
C PRO A 146 5.94 13.82 -1.59
N GLN A 147 5.01 14.64 -1.11
CA GLN A 147 4.12 14.27 -0.01
C GLN A 147 3.16 13.15 -0.43
N ASP A 148 2.66 13.13 -1.66
CA ASP A 148 1.82 12.05 -2.16
C ASP A 148 2.54 10.70 -2.14
N VAL A 149 3.84 10.70 -2.47
CA VAL A 149 4.68 9.50 -2.38
C VAL A 149 4.80 9.03 -0.92
N LYS A 150 5.05 9.97 0.01
CA LYS A 150 5.16 9.66 1.44
C LYS A 150 3.86 9.11 2.02
N ASP A 151 2.73 9.69 1.63
CA ASP A 151 1.41 9.31 2.13
C ASP A 151 1.04 7.85 1.78
N VAL A 152 1.47 7.36 0.61
CA VAL A 152 1.18 5.99 0.15
C VAL A 152 2.30 5.00 0.44
N ALA A 153 3.48 5.47 0.85
CA ALA A 153 4.68 4.63 0.95
C ALA A 153 4.53 3.47 1.93
N LEU A 154 3.92 3.69 3.10
CA LEU A 154 3.68 2.63 4.09
C LEU A 154 2.84 1.51 3.50
N ASP A 155 1.72 1.84 2.86
CA ASP A 155 0.79 0.86 2.32
C ASP A 155 1.36 0.10 1.11
N VAL A 156 2.28 0.73 0.36
CA VAL A 156 2.94 0.09 -0.77
C VAL A 156 4.14 -0.77 -0.35
N LEU A 157 4.91 -0.34 0.66
CA LEU A 157 6.21 -0.95 0.96
C LEU A 157 6.18 -1.98 2.11
N ARG A 158 5.25 -1.87 3.09
CA ARG A 158 5.28 -2.69 4.30
C ARG A 158 5.24 -4.20 4.07
N HIS A 159 4.66 -4.66 2.97
CA HIS A 159 4.57 -6.07 2.62
C HIS A 159 5.62 -6.52 1.60
N ARG A 160 6.56 -5.64 1.26
CA ARG A 160 7.63 -5.86 0.27
C ARG A 160 9.02 -5.82 0.89
N ILE A 161 9.11 -5.53 2.17
CA ILE A 161 10.36 -5.48 2.93
C ILE A 161 10.34 -6.61 3.94
N GLY A 162 11.31 -7.54 3.83
CA GLY A 162 11.53 -8.58 4.81
C GLY A 162 12.48 -8.08 5.89
N LEU A 163 12.11 -8.33 7.15
CA LEU A 163 12.91 -7.99 8.31
C LEU A 163 13.97 -9.06 8.58
N SER A 164 15.13 -8.64 9.07
CA SER A 164 16.15 -9.55 9.60
C SER A 164 15.81 -9.98 11.02
N TYR A 165 16.46 -11.05 11.50
CA TYR A 165 16.38 -11.46 12.92
C TYR A 165 16.84 -10.36 13.87
N GLU A 166 17.75 -9.49 13.46
CA GLU A 166 18.20 -8.36 14.24
C GLU A 166 17.11 -7.30 14.40
N ALA A 167 16.35 -7.04 13.33
CA ALA A 167 15.19 -6.15 13.39
C ALA A 167 14.11 -6.69 14.33
N GLU A 168 13.84 -8.00 14.27
CA GLU A 168 12.89 -8.67 15.17
C GLU A 168 13.35 -8.59 16.63
N ALA A 169 14.64 -8.82 16.91
CA ALA A 169 15.21 -8.70 18.24
C ALA A 169 15.14 -7.27 18.81
N LEU A 170 15.13 -6.27 17.91
CA LEU A 170 14.97 -4.85 18.27
C LEU A 170 13.49 -4.40 18.25
N GLU A 171 12.54 -5.34 18.11
CA GLU A 171 11.10 -5.08 18.03
C GLU A 171 10.72 -4.05 16.93
N LYS A 172 11.52 -3.99 15.85
CA LYS A 172 11.25 -3.13 14.71
C LYS A 172 10.24 -3.74 13.78
N THR A 173 9.32 -2.92 13.27
CA THR A 173 8.34 -3.31 12.27
C THR A 173 8.76 -2.86 10.87
N SER A 174 8.18 -3.46 9.82
CA SER A 174 8.36 -2.97 8.45
C SER A 174 7.95 -1.50 8.30
N ASP A 175 6.92 -1.06 9.04
CA ASP A 175 6.49 0.34 9.05
C ASP A 175 7.57 1.27 9.63
N ASP A 176 8.30 0.83 10.64
CA ASP A 176 9.41 1.61 11.22
C ASP A 176 10.55 1.75 10.24
N ILE A 177 10.89 0.67 9.53
CA ILE A 177 11.91 0.71 8.48
C ILE A 177 11.50 1.67 7.36
N VAL A 178 10.25 1.61 6.88
CA VAL A 178 9.77 2.54 5.84
C VAL A 178 9.83 3.99 6.31
N LYS A 179 9.46 4.29 7.56
CA LYS A 179 9.57 5.64 8.11
C LYS A 179 11.02 6.12 8.12
N MET A 180 11.97 5.29 8.58
CA MET A 180 13.39 5.61 8.56
C MET A 180 13.90 5.89 7.14
N LEU A 181 13.45 5.12 6.13
CA LEU A 181 13.76 5.37 4.72
C LEU A 181 13.24 6.74 4.25
N LEU A 182 11.97 7.06 4.59
CA LEU A 182 11.33 8.34 4.23
C LEU A 182 11.99 9.57 4.87
N GLU A 183 12.62 9.40 6.04
CA GLU A 183 13.34 10.46 6.74
C GLU A 183 14.73 10.72 6.15
N HIS A 184 15.38 9.68 5.61
CA HIS A 184 16.78 9.76 5.19
C HIS A 184 16.97 9.89 3.67
N VAL A 185 16.05 9.37 2.86
CA VAL A 185 16.13 9.52 1.39
C VAL A 185 15.84 10.97 1.03
N PRO A 186 16.78 11.68 0.34
CA PRO A 186 16.62 13.08 -0.01
C PRO A 186 15.36 13.33 -0.84
N VAL A 187 14.59 14.32 -0.42
CA VAL A 187 13.40 14.79 -1.14
C VAL A 187 13.84 15.81 -2.18
N PRO A 188 13.31 15.78 -3.44
CA PRO A 188 13.65 16.72 -4.49
C PRO A 188 13.18 18.15 -4.22
#